data_9ea5a74e2bda45d0cdc6963c83b3d873
#
_entry.id   9ea5a74e2bda45d0cdc6963c83b3d873
#
_cell.length_a   1.000
_cell.length_b   1.000
_cell.length_c   1.000
_cell.angle_alpha   90.00
_cell.angle_beta   90.00
_cell.angle_gamma   90.00
#
_symmetry.space_group_name_H-M   'P 1'
#
loop_
_entity.id
_entity.type
_entity.pdbx_description
1 polymer ?
#
loop_
_entity_poly.entity_id
_entity_poly.type
_entity_poly.pdbx_seq_one_letter_code
_entity_poly.pdbx_strand_id
1 'polypeptide(L)'
;MCPLKEICEHDTDDVADDTRQKDTTMELRPVQMMDIQTCGKIMYEAFRDISQRHNFPPDFPDAAAAEGLLSDLLHAPAFDAFVAEKEGRILGSIFVSRRSQVGGISVLTIDPKAQNCGVGRRLLQHGMEFLARQGHKRQQIIQVGYHNRSLCLYAKSGFIASELLSNMTGRPIRVNFPSRTVRRASESDARACNALCRKVQGFDREHEVAYAIARGTAAVVESHGRITGYTTGVGFVGHGVGETNEDLKALIASADGFTGPGILIPTGNGELFRWCLENGLRVVQQMTLMDTQPSGPTNGVYWPAVLS
;
A
#
# COMPACT_ATOMS: atom_id res chain seq x y z
N MET A 1 37.88 0.85 -4.12
CA MET A 1 37.51 -0.54 -3.77
C MET A 1 36.14 -0.48 -3.15
N CYS A 2 35.13 -0.93 -3.84
CA CYS A 2 33.72 -0.85 -3.43
C CYS A 2 33.36 -2.09 -2.57
N PRO A 3 32.76 -1.93 -1.40
CA PRO A 3 32.39 -3.07 -0.56
C PRO A 3 31.01 -3.62 -1.00
N LEU A 4 30.97 -4.29 -2.16
CA LEU A 4 29.76 -4.93 -2.68
C LEU A 4 29.67 -6.45 -2.42
N LYS A 5 30.51 -6.99 -1.52
CA LYS A 5 30.59 -8.44 -1.32
C LYS A 5 29.77 -9.03 -0.18
N GLU A 6 29.02 -8.22 0.63
CA GLU A 6 28.33 -8.77 1.81
C GLU A 6 26.81 -8.90 1.68
N ILE A 7 26.21 -8.67 0.51
CA ILE A 7 24.75 -8.59 0.39
C ILE A 7 24.07 -9.90 -0.06
N CYS A 8 24.81 -10.89 -0.56
CA CYS A 8 24.21 -12.09 -1.17
C CYS A 8 24.82 -13.45 -0.80
N GLU A 9 25.70 -13.55 0.19
CA GLU A 9 26.24 -14.85 0.61
C GLU A 9 25.69 -15.21 2.00
N HIS A 10 24.69 -16.08 2.06
CA HIS A 10 24.47 -17.15 3.04
C HIS A 10 23.07 -17.72 2.87
N ASP A 11 22.92 -18.58 1.89
CA ASP A 11 21.96 -19.68 1.88
C ASP A 11 22.64 -20.85 1.20
N THR A 12 23.55 -21.50 1.92
CA THR A 12 24.00 -22.85 1.60
C THR A 12 23.38 -23.78 2.61
N ASP A 13 22.70 -24.79 2.10
CA ASP A 13 22.14 -25.93 2.81
C ASP A 13 23.15 -26.50 3.81
N ASP A 14 22.80 -26.48 5.10
CA ASP A 14 23.43 -27.31 6.09
C ASP A 14 22.51 -28.47 6.46
N VAL A 15 23.05 -29.64 6.21
CA VAL A 15 22.49 -30.95 6.49
C VAL A 15 22.68 -31.24 7.99
N ALA A 16 21.57 -31.56 8.61
CA ALA A 16 21.37 -32.35 9.83
C ALA A 16 22.46 -32.40 10.92
N ASP A 17 22.16 -31.79 12.06
CA ASP A 17 22.57 -32.38 13.35
C ASP A 17 21.32 -32.54 14.25
N ASP A 18 21.03 -33.82 14.58
CA ASP A 18 19.90 -34.28 15.38
C ASP A 18 20.23 -34.14 16.88
N THR A 19 19.97 -32.94 17.41
CA THR A 19 19.87 -32.79 18.87
C THR A 19 18.50 -32.22 19.21
N ARG A 20 17.65 -33.05 19.85
CA ARG A 20 16.32 -32.75 20.37
C ARG A 20 16.33 -31.53 21.30
N GLN A 21 16.31 -30.33 20.70
CA GLN A 21 15.84 -29.12 21.35
C GLN A 21 14.32 -29.05 21.10
N LYS A 22 13.52 -28.83 22.14
CA LYS A 22 12.07 -28.59 22.01
C LYS A 22 11.88 -27.51 20.95
N ASP A 23 11.48 -27.91 19.76
CA ASP A 23 11.17 -27.02 18.62
C ASP A 23 9.86 -26.28 18.97
N THR A 24 10.01 -25.17 19.68
CA THR A 24 8.90 -24.24 19.93
C THR A 24 8.58 -23.60 18.59
N THR A 25 7.68 -24.26 17.89
CA THR A 25 7.23 -23.88 16.55
C THR A 25 6.64 -22.48 16.59
N MET A 26 7.12 -21.59 15.73
CA MET A 26 6.50 -20.29 15.51
C MET A 26 5.05 -20.49 15.02
N GLU A 27 4.08 -19.96 15.74
CA GLU A 27 2.66 -20.01 15.42
C GLU A 27 2.23 -18.77 14.63
N LEU A 28 1.33 -18.96 13.66
CA LEU A 28 0.65 -17.88 12.93
C LEU A 28 -0.82 -17.88 13.35
N ARG A 29 -1.27 -16.80 13.95
CA ARG A 29 -2.66 -16.63 14.39
C ARG A 29 -3.24 -15.27 14.01
N PRO A 30 -4.58 -15.12 13.96
CA PRO A 30 -5.19 -13.82 13.78
C PRO A 30 -4.75 -12.82 14.86
N VAL A 31 -4.63 -11.54 14.45
CA VAL A 31 -4.38 -10.42 15.36
C VAL A 31 -5.59 -10.22 16.26
N GLN A 32 -5.36 -9.99 17.54
CA GLN A 32 -6.34 -9.56 18.51
C GLN A 32 -6.11 -8.10 18.90
N MET A 33 -7.13 -7.42 19.43
CA MET A 33 -6.99 -6.01 19.83
C MET A 33 -5.87 -5.79 20.86
N MET A 34 -5.64 -6.77 21.74
CA MET A 34 -4.55 -6.70 22.73
C MET A 34 -3.16 -6.76 22.09
N ASP A 35 -3.03 -7.25 20.86
CA ASP A 35 -1.76 -7.34 20.14
C ASP A 35 -1.35 -6.00 19.50
N ILE A 36 -2.32 -5.08 19.30
CA ILE A 36 -2.14 -3.86 18.51
C ILE A 36 -1.02 -2.99 19.06
N GLN A 37 -0.92 -2.85 20.38
CA GLN A 37 0.15 -2.06 20.99
C GLN A 37 1.54 -2.64 20.64
N THR A 38 1.70 -3.96 20.74
CA THR A 38 2.96 -4.64 20.40
C THR A 38 3.24 -4.55 18.90
N CYS A 39 2.23 -4.78 18.06
CA CYS A 39 2.37 -4.68 16.60
C CYS A 39 2.73 -3.25 16.16
N GLY A 40 2.08 -2.24 16.73
CA GLY A 40 2.36 -0.83 16.45
C GLY A 40 3.77 -0.41 16.84
N LYS A 41 4.24 -0.86 18.02
CA LYS A 41 5.63 -0.65 18.43
C LYS A 41 6.62 -1.30 17.46
N ILE A 42 6.40 -2.56 17.08
CA ILE A 42 7.23 -3.28 16.10
C ILE A 42 7.22 -2.52 14.76
N MET A 43 6.06 -2.09 14.28
CA MET A 43 5.92 -1.32 13.05
C MET A 43 6.73 -0.03 13.11
N TYR A 44 6.56 0.76 14.16
CA TYR A 44 7.31 2.00 14.35
C TYR A 44 8.82 1.78 14.35
N GLU A 45 9.30 0.79 15.14
CA GLU A 45 10.73 0.49 15.25
C GLU A 45 11.30 -0.01 13.91
N ALA A 46 10.58 -0.90 13.20
CA ALA A 46 11.04 -1.45 11.92
C ALA A 46 11.11 -0.37 10.82
N PHE A 47 10.08 0.48 10.69
CA PHE A 47 10.09 1.56 9.71
C PHE A 47 11.10 2.65 10.05
N ARG A 48 11.22 3.03 11.32
CA ARG A 48 12.24 3.99 11.76
C ARG A 48 13.64 3.50 11.47
N ASP A 49 13.96 2.24 11.76
CA ASP A 49 15.28 1.65 11.52
C ASP A 49 15.67 1.73 10.03
N ILE A 50 14.76 1.34 9.13
CA ILE A 50 15.06 1.36 7.70
C ILE A 50 15.14 2.79 7.14
N SER A 51 14.25 3.70 7.56
CA SER A 51 14.27 5.10 7.13
C SER A 51 15.57 5.79 7.54
N GLN A 52 16.00 5.59 8.80
CA GLN A 52 17.22 6.18 9.33
C GLN A 52 18.48 5.66 8.62
N ARG A 53 18.55 4.35 8.31
CA ARG A 53 19.68 3.78 7.57
C ARG A 53 19.84 4.35 6.16
N HIS A 54 18.77 4.87 5.58
CA HIS A 54 18.76 5.42 4.22
C HIS A 54 18.61 6.94 4.19
N ASN A 55 18.71 7.62 5.35
CA ASN A 55 18.58 9.08 5.51
C ASN A 55 17.22 9.63 5.01
N PHE A 56 16.14 8.85 5.18
CA PHE A 56 14.79 9.31 4.95
C PHE A 56 14.12 9.74 6.26
N PRO A 57 13.15 10.65 6.21
CA PRO A 57 12.34 10.99 7.38
C PRO A 57 11.56 9.75 7.87
N PRO A 58 11.26 9.65 9.17
CA PRO A 58 10.45 8.55 9.70
C PRO A 58 9.04 8.58 9.13
N ASP A 59 8.48 7.39 8.86
CA ASP A 59 7.10 7.25 8.35
C ASP A 59 6.05 7.62 9.40
N PHE A 60 6.38 7.48 10.68
CA PHE A 60 5.51 7.80 11.82
C PHE A 60 6.24 8.72 12.81
N PRO A 61 5.53 9.69 13.41
CA PRO A 61 6.12 10.55 14.44
C PRO A 61 6.46 9.78 15.72
N ASP A 62 5.66 8.77 16.08
CA ASP A 62 5.82 7.94 17.27
C ASP A 62 5.11 6.58 17.11
N ALA A 63 5.24 5.73 18.13
CA ALA A 63 4.60 4.42 18.15
C ALA A 63 3.07 4.51 18.24
N ALA A 64 2.52 5.53 18.91
CA ALA A 64 1.08 5.69 19.05
C ALA A 64 0.40 5.95 17.69
N ALA A 65 1.05 6.68 16.80
CA ALA A 65 0.55 6.89 15.43
C ALA A 65 0.53 5.57 14.63
N ALA A 66 1.53 4.71 14.78
CA ALA A 66 1.55 3.39 14.16
C ALA A 66 0.48 2.47 14.76
N GLU A 67 0.30 2.47 16.10
CA GLU A 67 -0.77 1.74 16.78
C GLU A 67 -2.15 2.18 16.30
N GLY A 68 -2.38 3.49 16.19
CA GLY A 68 -3.64 4.07 15.68
C GLY A 68 -3.96 3.57 14.27
N LEU A 69 -2.98 3.58 13.36
CA LEU A 69 -3.17 3.05 12.01
C LEU A 69 -3.56 1.57 12.03
N LEU A 70 -2.83 0.72 12.77
CA LEU A 70 -3.13 -0.72 12.83
C LEU A 70 -4.49 -1.01 13.48
N SER A 71 -4.87 -0.22 14.50
CA SER A 71 -6.19 -0.28 15.12
C SER A 71 -7.30 0.07 14.10
N ASP A 72 -7.11 1.14 13.34
CA ASP A 72 -8.06 1.55 12.30
C ASP A 72 -8.20 0.47 11.21
N LEU A 73 -7.10 -0.15 10.80
CA LEU A 73 -7.12 -1.24 9.82
C LEU A 73 -7.83 -2.48 10.35
N LEU A 74 -7.63 -2.85 11.62
CA LEU A 74 -8.28 -4.01 12.23
C LEU A 74 -9.80 -3.83 12.35
N HIS A 75 -10.27 -2.58 12.54
CA HIS A 75 -11.70 -2.26 12.58
C HIS A 75 -12.31 -2.02 11.19
N ALA A 76 -11.47 -1.77 10.18
CA ALA A 76 -11.97 -1.47 8.85
C ALA A 76 -12.49 -2.75 8.16
N PRO A 77 -13.65 -2.70 7.48
CA PRO A 77 -14.20 -3.85 6.79
C PRO A 77 -13.24 -4.35 5.69
N ALA A 78 -13.22 -5.67 5.51
CA ALA A 78 -12.39 -6.35 4.51
C ALA A 78 -10.88 -6.17 4.69
N PHE A 79 -10.42 -5.89 5.90
CA PHE A 79 -9.04 -6.14 6.33
C PHE A 79 -8.99 -7.36 7.23
N ASP A 80 -7.92 -8.14 7.09
CA ASP A 80 -7.57 -9.24 7.98
C ASP A 80 -6.11 -9.10 8.39
N ALA A 81 -5.76 -9.60 9.58
CA ALA A 81 -4.42 -9.45 10.10
C ALA A 81 -3.96 -10.70 10.87
N PHE A 82 -2.66 -11.01 10.76
CA PHE A 82 -2.05 -12.15 11.43
C PHE A 82 -0.75 -11.75 12.10
N VAL A 83 -0.44 -12.38 13.24
CA VAL A 83 0.84 -12.27 13.91
C VAL A 83 1.60 -13.58 13.82
N ALA A 84 2.93 -13.45 13.83
CA ALA A 84 3.83 -14.56 14.12
C ALA A 84 4.23 -14.49 15.58
N GLU A 85 3.93 -15.55 16.33
CA GLU A 85 4.22 -15.65 17.75
C GLU A 85 5.13 -16.82 18.04
N LYS A 86 6.09 -16.64 18.95
CA LYS A 86 6.92 -17.71 19.48
C LYS A 86 7.12 -17.48 20.98
N GLU A 87 6.80 -18.50 21.78
CA GLU A 87 6.96 -18.45 23.25
C GLU A 87 6.25 -17.24 23.91
N GLY A 88 5.03 -16.93 23.44
CA GLY A 88 4.25 -15.78 23.93
C GLY A 88 4.76 -14.41 23.47
N ARG A 89 5.76 -14.36 22.59
CA ARG A 89 6.31 -13.12 22.03
C ARG A 89 5.91 -12.95 20.57
N ILE A 90 5.32 -11.81 20.24
CA ILE A 90 5.04 -11.41 18.85
C ILE A 90 6.36 -11.02 18.17
N LEU A 91 6.63 -11.65 17.02
CA LEU A 91 7.82 -11.43 16.20
C LEU A 91 7.56 -10.53 14.99
N GLY A 92 6.29 -10.34 14.63
CA GLY A 92 5.87 -9.52 13.51
C GLY A 92 4.41 -9.71 13.18
N SER A 93 3.92 -8.90 12.25
CA SER A 93 2.53 -8.94 11.80
C SER A 93 2.40 -8.69 10.30
N ILE A 94 1.31 -9.18 9.73
CA ILE A 94 0.87 -8.87 8.36
C ILE A 94 -0.59 -8.45 8.38
N PHE A 95 -0.90 -7.38 7.64
CA PHE A 95 -2.25 -6.91 7.36
C PHE A 95 -2.53 -7.05 5.88
N VAL A 96 -3.67 -7.61 5.53
CA VAL A 96 -4.10 -7.84 4.15
C VAL A 96 -5.46 -7.23 3.88
N SER A 97 -5.68 -6.79 2.65
CA SER A 97 -6.89 -6.10 2.21
C SER A 97 -7.65 -6.94 1.18
N ARG A 98 -8.97 -7.08 1.39
CA ARG A 98 -9.93 -7.70 0.46
C ARG A 98 -10.93 -6.68 -0.09
N ARG A 99 -10.59 -5.39 -0.03
CA ARG A 99 -11.49 -4.28 -0.42
C ARG A 99 -11.71 -4.14 -1.92
N SER A 100 -10.87 -4.81 -2.71
CA SER A 100 -10.97 -4.83 -4.16
C SER A 100 -10.89 -6.27 -4.68
N GLN A 101 -11.14 -6.46 -5.97
CA GLN A 101 -10.96 -7.75 -6.62
C GLN A 101 -9.49 -8.22 -6.58
N VAL A 102 -8.55 -7.28 -6.54
CA VAL A 102 -7.12 -7.55 -6.31
C VAL A 102 -6.84 -7.52 -4.81
N GLY A 103 -6.25 -8.57 -4.25
CA GLY A 103 -5.89 -8.63 -2.85
C GLY A 103 -4.69 -7.75 -2.54
N GLY A 104 -4.73 -6.97 -1.46
CA GLY A 104 -3.63 -6.10 -1.03
C GLY A 104 -2.81 -6.72 0.10
N ILE A 105 -1.49 -6.69 -0.01
CA ILE A 105 -0.59 -6.85 1.14
C ILE A 105 -0.32 -5.44 1.65
N SER A 106 -1.00 -5.04 2.72
CA SER A 106 -1.04 -3.64 3.14
C SER A 106 0.13 -3.27 4.07
N VAL A 107 0.39 -4.10 5.07
CA VAL A 107 1.48 -3.86 6.05
C VAL A 107 2.12 -5.21 6.40
N LEU A 108 3.43 -5.29 6.27
CA LEU A 108 4.22 -6.44 6.74
C LEU A 108 5.39 -5.91 7.57
N THR A 109 5.40 -6.20 8.86
CA THR A 109 6.45 -5.73 9.78
C THR A 109 7.00 -6.85 10.63
N ILE A 110 8.31 -6.85 10.83
CA ILE A 110 9.03 -7.83 11.63
C ILE A 110 9.87 -7.08 12.65
N ASP A 111 9.80 -7.53 13.91
CA ASP A 111 10.67 -7.04 14.98
C ASP A 111 12.13 -7.03 14.48
N PRO A 112 12.83 -5.87 14.53
CA PRO A 112 14.22 -5.77 14.06
C PRO A 112 15.13 -6.87 14.62
N LYS A 113 14.85 -7.36 15.83
CA LYS A 113 15.61 -8.44 16.48
C LYS A 113 15.26 -9.85 15.98
N ALA A 114 14.14 -10.01 15.26
CA ALA A 114 13.67 -11.28 14.70
C ALA A 114 13.78 -11.32 13.16
N GLN A 115 14.41 -10.32 12.55
CA GLN A 115 14.66 -10.30 11.11
C GLN A 115 15.72 -11.35 10.72
N ASN A 116 15.70 -11.77 9.45
CA ASN A 116 16.56 -12.80 8.87
C ASN A 116 16.36 -14.24 9.41
N CYS A 117 15.32 -14.48 10.24
CA CYS A 117 14.96 -15.80 10.80
C CYS A 117 13.74 -16.43 10.08
N GLY A 118 13.44 -16.03 8.85
CA GLY A 118 12.32 -16.58 8.06
C GLY A 118 10.91 -16.08 8.44
N VAL A 119 10.77 -15.28 9.52
CA VAL A 119 9.47 -14.78 10.01
C VAL A 119 8.69 -14.03 8.90
N GLY A 120 9.35 -13.10 8.20
CA GLY A 120 8.72 -12.32 7.13
C GLY A 120 8.23 -13.18 5.98
N ARG A 121 8.99 -14.20 5.57
CA ARG A 121 8.59 -15.15 4.52
C ARG A 121 7.33 -15.91 4.92
N ARG A 122 7.29 -16.45 6.15
CA ARG A 122 6.14 -17.22 6.64
C ARG A 122 4.87 -16.37 6.78
N LEU A 123 4.98 -15.13 7.30
CA LEU A 123 3.85 -14.20 7.38
C LEU A 123 3.35 -13.83 5.98
N LEU A 124 4.26 -13.47 5.06
CA LEU A 124 3.89 -13.14 3.69
C LEU A 124 3.18 -14.29 2.99
N GLN A 125 3.75 -15.50 3.07
CA GLN A 125 3.13 -16.70 2.49
C GLN A 125 1.75 -16.95 3.07
N HIS A 126 1.58 -16.87 4.40
CA HIS A 126 0.30 -17.03 5.07
C HIS A 126 -0.75 -16.02 4.58
N GLY A 127 -0.38 -14.73 4.50
CA GLY A 127 -1.28 -13.68 3.99
C GLY A 127 -1.66 -13.90 2.54
N MET A 128 -0.72 -14.29 1.68
CA MET A 128 -0.97 -14.60 0.27
C MET A 128 -1.91 -15.80 0.11
N GLU A 129 -1.68 -16.88 0.86
CA GLU A 129 -2.54 -18.08 0.85
C GLU A 129 -3.94 -17.77 1.39
N PHE A 130 -4.04 -16.93 2.44
CA PHE A 130 -5.31 -16.48 2.96
C PHE A 130 -6.09 -15.72 1.88
N LEU A 131 -5.50 -14.73 1.24
CA LEU A 131 -6.12 -13.97 0.14
C LEU A 131 -6.54 -14.88 -1.02
N ALA A 132 -5.71 -15.84 -1.41
CA ALA A 132 -6.02 -16.79 -2.48
C ALA A 132 -7.24 -17.67 -2.12
N ARG A 133 -7.33 -18.16 -0.86
CA ARG A 133 -8.51 -18.92 -0.38
C ARG A 133 -9.79 -18.07 -0.36
N GLN A 134 -9.67 -16.76 -0.16
CA GLN A 134 -10.78 -15.79 -0.24
C GLN A 134 -11.13 -15.38 -1.69
N GLY A 135 -10.47 -15.97 -2.70
CA GLY A 135 -10.75 -15.71 -4.11
C GLY A 135 -9.84 -14.63 -4.76
N HIS A 136 -8.98 -13.98 -4.00
CA HIS A 136 -8.06 -12.94 -4.50
C HIS A 136 -6.77 -13.57 -5.04
N LYS A 137 -6.84 -14.12 -6.26
CA LYS A 137 -5.72 -14.80 -6.92
C LYS A 137 -4.62 -13.83 -7.38
N ARG A 138 -5.00 -12.61 -7.79
CA ARG A 138 -4.09 -11.51 -8.08
C ARG A 138 -3.89 -10.72 -6.82
N GLN A 139 -2.63 -10.39 -6.50
CA GLN A 139 -2.26 -9.70 -5.28
C GLN A 139 -1.25 -8.60 -5.57
N GLN A 140 -1.35 -7.50 -4.84
CA GLN A 140 -0.49 -6.34 -4.99
C GLN A 140 0.12 -5.92 -3.64
N ILE A 141 1.28 -5.31 -3.71
CA ILE A 141 1.95 -4.63 -2.60
C ILE A 141 2.65 -3.38 -3.11
N ILE A 142 2.64 -2.32 -2.30
CA ILE A 142 3.46 -1.13 -2.53
C ILE A 142 4.54 -1.08 -1.47
N GLN A 143 5.79 -0.96 -1.90
CA GLN A 143 6.93 -0.90 -1.00
C GLN A 143 7.86 0.28 -1.34
N VAL A 144 8.59 0.79 -0.34
CA VAL A 144 9.54 1.88 -0.54
C VAL A 144 10.75 1.41 -1.36
N GLY A 145 11.16 2.21 -2.35
CA GLY A 145 12.17 1.82 -3.33
C GLY A 145 13.56 1.55 -2.77
N TYR A 146 13.89 2.13 -1.60
CA TYR A 146 15.19 1.92 -0.96
C TYR A 146 15.27 0.66 -0.08
N HIS A 147 14.16 -0.05 0.18
CA HIS A 147 14.16 -1.25 1.04
C HIS A 147 14.43 -2.52 0.22
N ASN A 148 15.67 -2.70 -0.22
CA ASN A 148 16.11 -3.80 -1.08
C ASN A 148 15.75 -5.18 -0.54
N ARG A 149 15.82 -5.37 0.79
CA ARG A 149 15.48 -6.65 1.42
C ARG A 149 14.00 -7.01 1.24
N SER A 150 13.09 -6.04 1.40
CA SER A 150 11.67 -6.26 1.12
C SER A 150 11.43 -6.53 -0.36
N LEU A 151 12.08 -5.79 -1.25
CA LEU A 151 12.02 -6.04 -2.69
C LEU A 151 12.40 -7.48 -3.04
N CYS A 152 13.52 -7.97 -2.49
CA CYS A 152 13.97 -9.35 -2.71
C CYS A 152 12.99 -10.38 -2.12
N LEU A 153 12.43 -10.12 -0.93
CA LEU A 153 11.43 -10.99 -0.31
C LEU A 153 10.20 -11.15 -1.20
N TYR A 154 9.65 -10.02 -1.68
CA TYR A 154 8.46 -10.02 -2.53
C TYR A 154 8.73 -10.66 -3.90
N ALA A 155 9.87 -10.36 -4.52
CA ALA A 155 10.27 -10.97 -5.78
C ALA A 155 10.42 -12.50 -5.66
N LYS A 156 11.07 -13.01 -4.58
CA LYS A 156 11.17 -14.45 -4.31
C LYS A 156 9.80 -15.10 -4.02
N SER A 157 8.79 -14.31 -3.64
CA SER A 157 7.42 -14.77 -3.38
C SER A 157 6.49 -14.66 -4.60
N GLY A 158 7.04 -14.32 -5.78
CA GLY A 158 6.31 -14.28 -7.04
C GLY A 158 5.74 -12.91 -7.43
N PHE A 159 6.06 -11.84 -6.69
CA PHE A 159 5.71 -10.48 -7.11
C PHE A 159 6.69 -9.95 -8.14
N ILE A 160 6.18 -9.20 -9.11
CA ILE A 160 6.95 -8.52 -10.15
C ILE A 160 6.76 -7.01 -9.97
N ALA A 161 7.83 -6.22 -10.06
CA ALA A 161 7.74 -4.77 -10.08
C ALA A 161 6.98 -4.33 -11.34
N SER A 162 5.81 -3.72 -11.14
CA SER A 162 4.89 -3.37 -12.23
C SER A 162 4.83 -1.87 -12.50
N GLU A 163 5.01 -1.02 -11.48
CA GLU A 163 4.94 0.43 -11.63
C GLU A 163 5.89 1.13 -10.65
N LEU A 164 6.62 2.12 -11.15
CA LEU A 164 7.39 3.04 -10.31
C LEU A 164 6.48 4.19 -9.88
N LEU A 165 6.42 4.44 -8.57
CA LEU A 165 5.57 5.46 -7.98
C LEU A 165 6.44 6.54 -7.32
N SER A 166 6.06 7.80 -7.52
CA SER A 166 6.62 8.93 -6.78
C SER A 166 5.63 9.35 -5.69
N ASN A 167 6.01 9.19 -4.41
CA ASN A 167 5.26 9.83 -3.34
C ASN A 167 5.58 11.33 -3.36
N MET A 168 4.56 12.14 -3.65
CA MET A 168 4.70 13.59 -3.82
C MET A 168 3.90 14.34 -2.77
N THR A 169 4.46 15.41 -2.25
CA THR A 169 3.81 16.29 -1.28
C THR A 169 4.10 17.75 -1.55
N GLY A 170 3.27 18.65 -1.02
CA GLY A 170 3.40 20.09 -1.15
C GLY A 170 2.19 20.82 -0.59
N ARG A 171 2.06 22.10 -0.93
CA ARG A 171 0.84 22.86 -0.63
C ARG A 171 -0.29 22.39 -1.54
N PRO A 172 -1.57 22.53 -1.11
CA PRO A 172 -2.72 22.28 -1.98
C PRO A 172 -2.61 23.05 -3.30
N ILE A 173 -2.84 22.34 -4.40
CA ILE A 173 -2.83 22.94 -5.74
C ILE A 173 -4.16 23.66 -5.96
N ARG A 174 -4.13 24.89 -6.44
CA ARG A 174 -5.31 25.72 -6.69
C ARG A 174 -5.38 26.13 -8.17
N VAL A 175 -5.75 25.15 -9.00
CA VAL A 175 -5.94 25.34 -10.45
C VAL A 175 -7.39 25.05 -10.78
N ASN A 176 -8.02 25.94 -11.57
CA ASN A 176 -9.39 25.74 -12.02
C ASN A 176 -9.42 24.98 -13.35
N PHE A 177 -10.33 24.04 -13.46
CA PHE A 177 -10.60 23.25 -14.68
C PHE A 177 -12.04 23.52 -15.14
N PRO A 178 -12.27 24.53 -16.01
CA PRO A 178 -13.63 24.98 -16.37
C PRO A 178 -14.52 23.90 -16.99
N SER A 179 -13.92 22.88 -17.63
CA SER A 179 -14.64 21.76 -18.24
C SER A 179 -14.86 20.58 -17.28
N ARG A 180 -14.52 20.74 -16.01
CA ARG A 180 -14.59 19.70 -14.97
C ARG A 180 -15.29 20.24 -13.73
N THR A 181 -16.30 19.52 -13.24
CA THR A 181 -16.96 19.79 -11.96
C THR A 181 -16.60 18.70 -10.98
N VAL A 182 -15.94 19.06 -9.87
CA VAL A 182 -15.63 18.13 -8.79
C VAL A 182 -16.65 18.32 -7.68
N ARG A 183 -17.22 17.20 -7.21
CA ARG A 183 -18.14 17.18 -6.07
C ARG A 183 -17.88 15.95 -5.20
N ARG A 184 -18.38 15.97 -3.97
CA ARG A 184 -18.40 14.79 -3.11
C ARG A 184 -19.23 13.68 -3.79
N ALA A 185 -18.73 12.44 -3.70
CA ALA A 185 -19.47 11.28 -4.19
C ALA A 185 -20.63 10.93 -3.25
N SER A 186 -21.70 10.40 -3.84
CA SER A 186 -22.88 9.86 -3.14
C SER A 186 -23.03 8.36 -3.43
N GLU A 187 -23.90 7.68 -2.69
CA GLU A 187 -24.15 6.24 -2.91
C GLU A 187 -24.58 5.92 -4.36
N SER A 188 -25.34 6.83 -4.99
CA SER A 188 -25.77 6.66 -6.38
C SER A 188 -24.61 6.66 -7.38
N ASP A 189 -23.43 7.19 -7.01
CA ASP A 189 -22.26 7.26 -7.88
C ASP A 189 -21.42 5.97 -7.84
N ALA A 190 -21.60 5.13 -6.83
CA ALA A 190 -20.77 3.94 -6.59
C ALA A 190 -20.69 3.02 -7.82
N ARG A 191 -21.82 2.79 -8.50
CA ARG A 191 -21.87 1.95 -9.71
C ARG A 191 -21.07 2.55 -10.87
N ALA A 192 -21.15 3.87 -11.07
CA ALA A 192 -20.41 4.57 -12.12
C ALA A 192 -18.90 4.58 -11.82
N CYS A 193 -18.49 4.80 -10.56
CA CYS A 193 -17.10 4.73 -10.12
C CYS A 193 -16.51 3.33 -10.38
N ASN A 194 -17.21 2.27 -10.00
CA ASN A 194 -16.75 0.89 -10.23
C ASN A 194 -16.69 0.53 -11.72
N ALA A 195 -17.66 0.97 -12.52
CA ALA A 195 -17.63 0.78 -13.97
C ALA A 195 -16.42 1.48 -14.61
N LEU A 196 -16.10 2.70 -14.15
CA LEU A 196 -14.91 3.42 -14.59
C LEU A 196 -13.61 2.71 -14.16
N CYS A 197 -13.53 2.20 -12.93
CA CYS A 197 -12.38 1.44 -12.47
C CYS A 197 -12.14 0.18 -13.33
N ARG A 198 -13.20 -0.59 -13.60
CA ARG A 198 -13.11 -1.75 -14.51
C ARG A 198 -12.66 -1.37 -15.92
N LYS A 199 -13.15 -0.23 -16.44
CA LYS A 199 -12.74 0.29 -17.75
C LYS A 199 -11.25 0.63 -17.79
N VAL A 200 -10.74 1.29 -16.74
CA VAL A 200 -9.38 1.83 -16.70
C VAL A 200 -8.37 0.78 -16.21
N GLN A 201 -8.67 0.05 -15.15
CA GLN A 201 -7.72 -0.86 -14.49
C GLN A 201 -8.02 -2.35 -14.70
N GLY A 202 -9.18 -2.70 -15.29
CA GLY A 202 -9.58 -4.09 -15.56
C GLY A 202 -10.20 -4.83 -14.37
N PHE A 203 -10.38 -4.18 -13.22
CA PHE A 203 -10.99 -4.75 -12.01
C PHE A 203 -11.80 -3.69 -11.27
N ASP A 204 -12.65 -4.11 -10.35
CA ASP A 204 -13.42 -3.16 -9.53
C ASP A 204 -12.91 -3.07 -8.09
N ARG A 205 -13.39 -2.02 -7.40
CA ARG A 205 -13.06 -1.68 -6.02
C ARG A 205 -14.32 -1.40 -5.21
N GLU A 206 -15.36 -2.21 -5.42
CA GLU A 206 -16.71 -1.96 -4.91
C GLU A 206 -16.72 -1.64 -3.41
N HIS A 207 -16.08 -2.49 -2.59
CA HIS A 207 -16.05 -2.28 -1.15
C HIS A 207 -15.25 -1.05 -0.75
N GLU A 208 -14.15 -0.75 -1.45
CA GLU A 208 -13.33 0.41 -1.18
C GLU A 208 -14.05 1.71 -1.53
N VAL A 209 -14.72 1.76 -2.68
CA VAL A 209 -15.52 2.91 -3.12
C VAL A 209 -16.69 3.15 -2.17
N ALA A 210 -17.46 2.11 -1.84
CA ALA A 210 -18.59 2.21 -0.93
C ALA A 210 -18.15 2.70 0.46
N TYR A 211 -17.05 2.17 0.99
CA TYR A 211 -16.50 2.58 2.28
C TYR A 211 -16.06 4.06 2.28
N ALA A 212 -15.39 4.52 1.21
CA ALA A 212 -14.97 5.91 1.10
C ALA A 212 -16.15 6.88 0.96
N ILE A 213 -17.21 6.48 0.24
CA ILE A 213 -18.46 7.24 0.14
C ILE A 213 -19.10 7.38 1.52
N ALA A 214 -19.25 6.28 2.26
CA ALA A 214 -19.84 6.28 3.59
C ALA A 214 -19.06 7.16 4.58
N ARG A 215 -17.74 7.22 4.46
CA ARG A 215 -16.89 8.13 5.25
C ARG A 215 -16.86 9.57 4.74
N GLY A 216 -17.46 9.84 3.59
CA GLY A 216 -17.48 11.17 2.97
C GLY A 216 -16.11 11.64 2.46
N THR A 217 -15.17 10.73 2.20
CA THR A 217 -13.84 11.04 1.65
C THR A 217 -13.78 10.93 0.12
N ALA A 218 -14.76 10.25 -0.49
CA ALA A 218 -14.80 10.07 -1.93
C ALA A 218 -15.32 11.32 -2.65
N ALA A 219 -14.72 11.59 -3.82
CA ALA A 219 -15.16 12.63 -4.75
C ALA A 219 -15.23 12.09 -6.18
N VAL A 220 -16.09 12.68 -6.97
CA VAL A 220 -16.18 12.42 -8.41
C VAL A 220 -15.88 13.69 -9.20
N VAL A 221 -15.35 13.52 -10.39
CA VAL A 221 -15.24 14.59 -11.37
C VAL A 221 -16.16 14.29 -12.55
N GLU A 222 -16.91 15.30 -12.96
CA GLU A 222 -17.87 15.24 -14.03
C GLU A 222 -17.42 16.10 -15.21
N SER A 223 -17.63 15.58 -16.41
CA SER A 223 -17.49 16.30 -17.68
C SER A 223 -18.65 15.94 -18.60
N HIS A 224 -19.27 16.94 -19.21
CA HIS A 224 -20.42 16.76 -20.12
C HIS A 224 -21.56 15.92 -19.49
N GLY A 225 -21.85 16.16 -18.20
CA GLY A 225 -22.96 15.51 -17.50
C GLY A 225 -22.73 14.04 -17.11
N ARG A 226 -21.49 13.53 -17.18
CA ARG A 226 -21.13 12.17 -16.78
C ARG A 226 -19.88 12.15 -15.89
N ILE A 227 -19.77 11.15 -15.04
CA ILE A 227 -18.57 10.89 -14.24
C ILE A 227 -17.45 10.40 -15.15
N THR A 228 -16.34 11.13 -15.18
CA THR A 228 -15.12 10.81 -15.96
C THR A 228 -13.92 10.46 -15.07
N GLY A 229 -14.03 10.68 -13.75
CA GLY A 229 -13.04 10.27 -12.78
C GLY A 229 -13.62 10.25 -11.37
N TYR A 230 -12.93 9.58 -10.47
CA TYR A 230 -13.25 9.57 -9.06
C TYR A 230 -12.00 9.34 -8.19
N THR A 231 -12.12 9.65 -6.91
CA THR A 231 -11.13 9.28 -5.90
C THR A 231 -11.83 8.80 -4.63
N THR A 232 -11.19 7.89 -3.89
CA THR A 232 -11.59 7.49 -2.54
C THR A 232 -11.02 8.43 -1.47
N GLY A 233 -10.11 9.30 -1.87
CA GLY A 233 -9.47 10.34 -1.09
C GLY A 233 -8.17 10.77 -1.77
N VAL A 234 -7.84 12.05 -1.67
CA VAL A 234 -6.59 12.58 -2.25
C VAL A 234 -5.48 12.46 -1.22
N GLY A 235 -4.56 11.50 -1.43
CA GLY A 235 -3.45 11.27 -0.52
C GLY A 235 -2.91 9.84 -0.57
N PHE A 236 -2.13 9.47 0.44
CA PHE A 236 -1.34 8.25 0.48
C PHE A 236 -2.20 6.97 0.57
N VAL A 237 -3.34 7.06 1.26
CA VAL A 237 -4.24 5.93 1.50
C VAL A 237 -5.47 5.90 0.59
N GLY A 238 -5.62 6.90 -0.27
CA GLY A 238 -6.71 6.97 -1.25
C GLY A 238 -6.23 6.73 -2.67
N HIS A 239 -7.04 6.08 -3.49
CA HIS A 239 -6.76 5.93 -4.91
C HIS A 239 -7.61 6.89 -5.76
N GLY A 240 -7.17 7.15 -6.98
CA GLY A 240 -7.94 7.88 -7.98
C GLY A 240 -7.87 7.23 -9.35
N VAL A 241 -8.96 7.34 -10.09
CA VAL A 241 -9.10 6.81 -11.45
C VAL A 241 -9.75 7.89 -12.33
N GLY A 242 -9.23 8.07 -13.53
CA GLY A 242 -9.76 9.02 -14.50
C GLY A 242 -9.66 8.51 -15.94
N GLU A 243 -10.52 8.99 -16.80
CA GLU A 243 -10.39 8.73 -18.24
C GLU A 243 -9.18 9.45 -18.81
N THR A 244 -8.87 10.64 -18.27
CA THR A 244 -7.78 11.51 -18.72
C THR A 244 -7.01 12.12 -17.55
N ASN A 245 -5.83 12.65 -17.82
CA ASN A 245 -5.05 13.38 -16.82
C ASN A 245 -5.78 14.63 -16.30
N GLU A 246 -6.61 15.28 -17.12
CA GLU A 246 -7.42 16.43 -16.70
C GLU A 246 -8.39 16.06 -15.56
N ASP A 247 -8.93 14.84 -15.57
CA ASP A 247 -9.80 14.36 -14.50
C ASP A 247 -9.02 14.19 -13.19
N LEU A 248 -7.83 13.58 -13.25
CA LEU A 248 -6.97 13.42 -12.07
C LEU A 248 -6.46 14.77 -11.54
N LYS A 249 -6.04 15.68 -12.43
CA LYS A 249 -5.60 17.03 -12.08
C LYS A 249 -6.71 17.80 -11.36
N ALA A 250 -7.95 17.72 -11.86
CA ALA A 250 -9.11 18.37 -11.25
C ALA A 250 -9.39 17.81 -9.85
N LEU A 251 -9.34 16.48 -9.67
CA LEU A 251 -9.49 15.84 -8.36
C LEU A 251 -8.38 16.26 -7.38
N ILE A 252 -7.12 16.29 -7.81
CA ILE A 252 -5.99 16.72 -6.98
C ILE A 252 -6.13 18.20 -6.61
N ALA A 253 -6.51 19.07 -7.55
CA ALA A 253 -6.66 20.50 -7.31
C ALA A 253 -7.86 20.85 -6.41
N SER A 254 -8.85 19.96 -6.29
CA SER A 254 -10.00 20.14 -5.41
C SER A 254 -9.73 19.86 -3.95
N ALA A 255 -8.60 19.20 -3.64
CA ALA A 255 -8.27 18.80 -2.28
C ALA A 255 -7.70 19.96 -1.45
N ASP A 256 -8.05 20.02 -0.17
CA ASP A 256 -7.49 20.98 0.79
C ASP A 256 -6.13 20.56 1.36
N GLY A 257 -5.67 19.37 1.00
CA GLY A 257 -4.39 18.78 1.42
C GLY A 257 -4.32 17.32 1.02
N PHE A 258 -3.21 16.69 1.38
CA PHE A 258 -2.99 15.26 1.14
C PHE A 258 -3.08 14.50 2.46
N THR A 259 -3.86 13.42 2.50
CA THR A 259 -3.87 12.53 3.68
C THR A 259 -2.58 11.71 3.74
N GLY A 260 -1.94 11.69 4.92
CA GLY A 260 -0.65 11.02 5.10
C GLY A 260 0.53 11.81 4.49
N PRO A 261 1.63 11.14 4.13
CA PRO A 261 2.87 11.80 3.70
C PRO A 261 2.83 12.38 2.28
N GLY A 262 1.73 12.24 1.55
CA GLY A 262 1.61 12.75 0.18
C GLY A 262 0.65 11.95 -0.67
N ILE A 263 0.84 11.96 -1.99
CA ILE A 263 0.07 11.22 -3.00
C ILE A 263 1.01 10.38 -3.87
N LEU A 264 0.59 9.17 -4.20
CA LEU A 264 1.37 8.24 -5.02
C LEU A 264 1.09 8.47 -6.50
N ILE A 265 1.97 9.15 -7.19
CA ILE A 265 1.83 9.39 -8.63
C ILE A 265 2.66 8.36 -9.42
N PRO A 266 2.04 7.59 -10.36
CA PRO A 266 2.78 6.76 -11.29
C PRO A 266 3.80 7.60 -12.06
N THR A 267 5.10 7.31 -11.86
CA THR A 267 6.19 8.11 -12.46
C THR A 267 6.19 8.00 -13.99
N GLY A 268 5.68 6.87 -14.51
CA GLY A 268 5.47 6.64 -15.94
C GLY A 268 4.40 7.52 -16.57
N ASN A 269 3.44 8.05 -15.77
CA ASN A 269 2.52 9.08 -16.23
C ASN A 269 3.21 10.46 -16.24
N GLY A 270 4.10 10.65 -17.19
CA GLY A 270 4.97 11.84 -17.26
C GLY A 270 4.22 13.17 -17.39
N GLU A 271 2.98 13.18 -17.92
CA GLU A 271 2.16 14.40 -17.99
C GLU A 271 1.68 14.79 -16.59
N LEU A 272 1.04 13.88 -15.87
CA LEU A 272 0.57 14.14 -14.49
C LEU A 272 1.72 14.44 -13.55
N PHE A 273 2.81 13.69 -13.66
CA PHE A 273 4.00 13.87 -12.82
C PHE A 273 4.62 15.26 -13.00
N ARG A 274 4.85 15.72 -14.24
CA ARG A 274 5.36 17.07 -14.53
C ARG A 274 4.40 18.16 -14.04
N TRP A 275 3.09 17.99 -14.28
CA TRP A 275 2.10 18.94 -13.79
C TRP A 275 2.13 19.08 -12.26
N CYS A 276 2.30 17.99 -11.51
CA CYS A 276 2.46 18.04 -10.07
C CYS A 276 3.71 18.85 -9.65
N LEU A 277 4.85 18.64 -10.33
CA LEU A 277 6.09 19.39 -10.07
C LEU A 277 5.94 20.89 -10.39
N GLU A 278 5.34 21.22 -11.53
CA GLU A 278 5.09 22.61 -11.97
C GLU A 278 4.15 23.36 -11.03
N ASN A 279 3.27 22.63 -10.32
CA ASN A 279 2.34 23.20 -9.33
C ASN A 279 2.86 23.07 -7.88
N GLY A 280 4.18 22.87 -7.69
CA GLY A 280 4.85 22.98 -6.42
C GLY A 280 4.86 21.73 -5.54
N LEU A 281 4.42 20.58 -6.05
CA LEU A 281 4.67 19.31 -5.36
C LEU A 281 6.13 18.89 -5.56
N ARG A 282 6.67 18.20 -4.56
CA ARG A 282 8.03 17.63 -4.62
C ARG A 282 7.98 16.15 -4.30
N VAL A 283 8.90 15.39 -4.86
CA VAL A 283 9.06 13.98 -4.53
C VAL A 283 9.67 13.84 -3.14
N VAL A 284 9.02 13.07 -2.28
CA VAL A 284 9.54 12.71 -0.94
C VAL A 284 10.36 11.43 -1.03
N GLN A 285 9.80 10.42 -1.69
CA GLN A 285 10.45 9.13 -1.88
C GLN A 285 9.89 8.39 -3.09
N GLN A 286 10.68 7.48 -3.61
CA GLN A 286 10.25 6.54 -4.64
C GLN A 286 9.67 5.28 -3.99
N MET A 287 8.63 4.76 -4.61
CA MET A 287 7.98 3.51 -4.20
C MET A 287 7.77 2.63 -5.42
N THR A 288 7.57 1.35 -5.19
CA THR A 288 7.33 0.37 -6.25
C THR A 288 6.02 -0.36 -5.97
N LEU A 289 5.10 -0.32 -6.92
CA LEU A 289 3.98 -1.24 -6.96
C LEU A 289 4.47 -2.58 -7.51
N MET A 290 4.24 -3.63 -6.76
CA MET A 290 4.56 -5.00 -7.18
C MET A 290 3.27 -5.81 -7.25
N ASP A 291 3.19 -6.73 -8.22
CA ASP A 291 1.99 -7.49 -8.55
C ASP A 291 2.35 -8.94 -8.84
N THR A 292 1.52 -9.88 -8.41
CA THR A 292 1.69 -11.30 -8.76
C THR A 292 1.26 -11.62 -10.19
N GLN A 293 0.48 -10.73 -10.80
CA GLN A 293 0.04 -10.85 -12.20
C GLN A 293 0.10 -9.46 -12.84
N PRO A 294 1.07 -9.18 -13.73
CA PRO A 294 1.22 -7.89 -14.36
C PRO A 294 -0.07 -7.44 -15.03
N SER A 295 -0.43 -6.17 -14.81
CA SER A 295 -1.54 -5.55 -15.53
C SER A 295 -1.20 -5.41 -17.00
N GLY A 296 -2.18 -5.62 -17.87
CA GLY A 296 -2.11 -5.08 -19.21
C GLY A 296 -2.08 -3.55 -19.20
N PRO A 297 -1.91 -2.90 -20.36
CA PRO A 297 -1.97 -1.44 -20.46
C PRO A 297 -3.32 -0.93 -19.92
N THR A 298 -3.29 0.14 -19.12
CA THR A 298 -4.49 0.78 -18.60
C THR A 298 -5.19 1.58 -19.71
N ASN A 299 -6.52 1.55 -19.69
CA ASN A 299 -7.33 2.34 -20.63
C ASN A 299 -7.80 3.63 -19.96
N GLY A 300 -6.84 4.46 -19.55
CA GLY A 300 -7.02 5.69 -18.79
C GLY A 300 -5.87 5.90 -17.81
N VAL A 301 -6.10 6.67 -16.78
CA VAL A 301 -5.09 7.10 -15.80
C VAL A 301 -5.54 6.83 -14.37
N TYR A 302 -4.57 6.67 -13.47
CA TYR A 302 -4.86 6.40 -12.06
C TYR A 302 -3.70 6.83 -11.14
N TRP A 303 -3.97 6.91 -9.85
CA TRP A 303 -2.98 6.77 -8.79
C TRP A 303 -3.43 5.70 -7.79
N PRO A 304 -2.53 4.86 -7.26
CA PRO A 304 -2.89 3.81 -6.31
C PRO A 304 -2.93 4.34 -4.87
N ALA A 305 -3.63 3.62 -4.00
CA ALA A 305 -3.52 3.75 -2.55
C ALA A 305 -2.42 2.81 -2.01
N VAL A 306 -1.67 3.24 -0.99
CA VAL A 306 -0.61 2.39 -0.40
C VAL A 306 -1.14 1.13 0.27
N LEU A 307 -2.39 1.13 0.72
CA LEU A 307 -3.05 0.02 1.43
C LEU A 307 -3.93 -0.86 0.52
N SER A 308 -3.90 -0.66 -0.79
CA SER A 308 -4.73 -1.42 -1.75
C SER A 308 -4.02 -2.61 -2.32
#